data_cf1e46d6ab20a7784e818d9117125037
#
_entry.id   cf1e46d6ab20a7784e818d9117125037
#
_cell.length_a   1.000
_cell.length_b   1.000
_cell.length_c   1.000
_cell.angle_alpha   90.00
_cell.angle_beta   90.00
_cell.angle_gamma   90.00
#
_symmetry.space_group_name_H-M   'P 1'
#
loop_
_entity.id
_entity.type
_entity.pdbx_description
1 polymer ?
#
loop_
_entity_poly.entity_id
_entity_poly.type
_entity_poly.pdbx_seq_one_letter_code
_entity_poly.pdbx_strand_id
1 'polypeptide(L)' 'MSKEILIIDDNLDIRQLVSGILVDHGFTVREAANYDQALLEINKKLPDVAIIDVKLDKG' A
#
# COMPACT_ATOMS: atom_id res chain seq x y z
N MET A 1 -10.50 12.87 10.46
CA MET A 1 -9.14 12.40 10.20
C MET A 1 -9.20 11.20 9.29
N SER A 2 -8.30 11.13 8.33
CA SER A 2 -8.33 10.02 7.38
C SER A 2 -7.52 8.85 7.91
N LYS A 3 -7.99 7.65 7.57
CA LYS A 3 -7.22 6.45 7.84
C LYS A 3 -6.10 6.33 6.83
N GLU A 4 -5.00 5.80 7.27
CA GLU A 4 -3.83 5.62 6.44
C GLU A 4 -3.71 4.16 6.03
N ILE A 5 -3.57 3.93 4.74
CA ILE A 5 -3.53 2.60 4.17
C ILE A 5 -2.21 2.43 3.41
N LEU A 6 -1.52 1.34 3.67
CA LEU A 6 -0.32 0.97 2.93
C LEU A 6 -0.67 -0.14 1.94
N ILE A 7 -0.39 0.09 0.67
CA ILE A 7 -0.63 -0.89 -0.38
C ILE A 7 0.70 -1.49 -0.80
N ILE A 8 0.80 -2.81 -0.76
CA ILE A 8 2.01 -3.55 -1.14
C ILE A 8 1.67 -4.41 -2.33
N ASP A 9 2.18 -4.05 -3.50
CA ASP A 9 1.91 -4.76 -4.73
C ASP A 9 3.02 -4.44 -5.72
N ASP A 10 3.59 -5.46 -6.35
CA ASP A 10 4.67 -5.25 -7.30
C ASP A 10 4.16 -4.79 -8.67
N ASN A 11 2.87 -4.87 -8.92
CA ASN A 11 2.28 -4.41 -10.17
C ASN A 11 1.89 -2.94 -10.03
N LEU A 12 2.61 -2.07 -10.71
CA LEU A 12 2.38 -0.64 -10.59
C LEU A 12 0.96 -0.24 -11.00
N ASP A 13 0.46 -0.82 -12.08
CA ASP A 13 -0.86 -0.44 -12.58
C ASP A 13 -1.97 -0.79 -11.57
N ILE A 14 -1.89 -1.98 -11.01
CA ILE A 14 -2.87 -2.41 -10.01
C ILE A 14 -2.75 -1.54 -8.77
N ARG A 15 -1.52 -1.30 -8.33
CA ARG A 15 -1.28 -0.49 -7.14
C ARG A 15 -1.85 0.91 -7.29
N GLN A 16 -1.64 1.53 -8.46
CA GLN A 16 -2.15 2.86 -8.71
C GLN A 16 -3.67 2.88 -8.83
N LEU A 17 -4.25 1.84 -9.42
CA LEU A 17 -5.70 1.74 -9.53
C LEU A 17 -6.34 1.68 -8.14
N VAL A 18 -5.84 0.81 -7.29
CA VAL A 18 -6.39 0.65 -5.94
C VAL A 18 -6.16 1.93 -5.13
N SER A 19 -4.98 2.51 -5.25
CA SER A 19 -4.66 3.76 -4.56
C SER A 19 -5.65 4.86 -4.94
N GLY A 20 -5.95 5.01 -6.24
CA GLY A 20 -6.88 6.02 -6.70
C GLY A 20 -8.27 5.83 -6.12
N ILE A 21 -8.74 4.59 -6.08
CA ILE A 21 -10.05 4.29 -5.51
C ILE A 21 -10.09 4.68 -4.04
N LEU A 22 -9.05 4.33 -3.29
CA LEU A 22 -9.03 4.61 -1.86
C LEU A 22 -8.93 6.11 -1.58
N VAL A 23 -8.12 6.82 -2.35
CA VAL A 23 -8.02 8.28 -2.19
C VAL A 23 -9.37 8.93 -2.46
N ASP A 24 -10.09 8.45 -3.48
CA ASP A 24 -11.40 8.98 -3.80
C ASP A 24 -12.40 8.77 -2.66
N HIS A 25 -12.16 7.76 -1.83
CA HIS A 25 -13.02 7.49 -0.66
C HIS A 25 -12.51 8.17 0.61
N GLY A 26 -11.53 9.04 0.51
CA GLY A 26 -11.10 9.83 1.65
C GLY A 26 -9.96 9.23 2.46
N PHE A 27 -9.34 8.16 1.98
CA PHE A 27 -8.21 7.56 2.67
C PHE A 27 -6.90 8.21 2.26
N THR A 28 -5.93 8.18 3.16
CA THR A 28 -4.56 8.54 2.83
C THR A 28 -3.83 7.25 2.47
N VAL A 29 -3.11 7.24 1.35
CA VAL A 29 -2.52 6.02 0.84
C VAL A 29 -1.02 6.18 0.69
N ARG A 30 -0.28 5.16 1.14
CA ARG A 30 1.13 4.99 0.84
C ARG A 30 1.29 3.71 0.04
N GLU A 31 2.35 3.64 -0.76
CA GLU A 31 2.55 2.51 -1.66
C GLU A 31 3.94 1.93 -1.47
N ALA A 32 4.03 0.62 -1.63
CA ALA A 32 5.30 -0.10 -1.63
C ALA A 32 5.26 -1.15 -2.73
N ALA A 33 6.36 -1.29 -3.44
CA ALA A 33 6.44 -2.24 -4.54
C ALA A 33 6.88 -3.63 -4.09
N ASN A 34 7.45 -3.73 -2.90
CA ASN A 34 7.93 -5.00 -2.37
C ASN A 34 7.99 -4.93 -0.85
N TYR A 35 8.35 -6.04 -0.23
CA TYR A 35 8.38 -6.11 1.22
C TYR A 35 9.43 -5.20 1.85
N ASP A 36 10.59 -5.06 1.21
CA ASP A 36 11.62 -4.17 1.74
C ASP A 36 11.12 -2.74 1.83
N GLN A 37 10.47 -2.27 0.77
CA GLN A 37 9.88 -0.93 0.78
C GLN A 37 8.77 -0.82 1.81
N ALA A 38 7.96 -1.88 1.95
CA ALA A 38 6.89 -1.88 2.94
C ALA A 38 7.45 -1.73 4.35
N LEU A 39 8.52 -2.44 4.65
CA LEU A 39 9.15 -2.34 5.97
C LEU A 39 9.67 -0.93 6.23
N LEU A 40 10.25 -0.30 5.23
CA LEU A 40 10.70 1.08 5.38
C LEU A 40 9.53 2.01 5.70
N GLU A 41 8.40 1.83 5.01
CA GLU A 41 7.23 2.66 5.26
C GLU A 41 6.65 2.42 6.64
N ILE A 42 6.60 1.17 7.07
CA ILE A 42 6.08 0.83 8.39
C ILE A 42 6.98 1.41 9.49
N ASN A 43 8.29 1.40 9.27
CA ASN A 43 9.21 1.97 10.24
C ASN A 43 9.09 3.48 10.35
N LYS A 44 8.70 4.15 9.28
CA LYS A 44 8.45 5.58 9.35
C LYS A 44 7.20 5.88 10.15
N LYS A 45 6.14 5.13 9.89
CA LYS A 45 4.87 5.32 10.57
C LYS A 45 3.99 4.10 10.28
N LEU A 46 3.38 3.56 11.32
CA LEU A 46 2.47 2.44 11.17
C LEU A 46 1.21 2.88 10.44
N PRO A 47 0.81 2.15 9.40
CA PRO A 47 -0.48 2.42 8.77
C PRO A 47 -1.62 1.86 9.61
N ASP A 48 -2.83 2.35 9.37
CA ASP A 48 -4.01 1.77 10.00
C ASP A 48 -4.36 0.42 9.41
N VAL A 49 -4.13 0.27 8.10
CA VAL A 49 -4.44 -0.96 7.37
C VAL A 49 -3.34 -1.18 6.35
N ALA A 50 -3.00 -2.43 6.11
CA ALA A 50 -2.10 -2.82 5.03
C ALA A 50 -2.83 -3.77 4.08
N ILE A 51 -2.75 -3.47 2.79
CA ILE A 51 -3.29 -4.33 1.74
C ILE A 51 -2.12 -4.96 1.03
N ILE A 52 -2.04 -6.29 1.07
CA ILE A 52 -0.90 -7.02 0.55
C ILE A 52 -1.36 -7.94 -0.56
N ASP A 53 -0.69 -7.86 -1.71
CA ASP A 53 -0.95 -8.77 -2.82
C ASP A 53 -0.34 -10.12 -2.49
N VAL A 54 -1.16 -11.16 -2.43
CA VAL A 54 -0.69 -12.48 -2.07
C VAL A 54 0.21 -13.11 -3.11
N LYS A 55 0.26 -12.57 -4.30
CA LYS A 55 1.14 -13.08 -5.35
C LYS A 55 2.55 -12.51 -5.26
N LEU A 56 2.76 -11.59 -4.37
CA LEU A 56 3.99 -10.83 -4.30
C LEU A 56 5.22 -11.71 -4.09
N ASP A 57 5.08 -12.79 -3.37
CA ASP A 57 6.18 -13.66 -3.04
C ASP A 57 6.48 -14.69 -4.10
N LYS A 58 5.88 -14.60 -5.20
CA LYS A 58 6.05 -15.56 -6.26
C LYS A 58 7.45 -15.49 -6.77
N GLY A 59 8.28 -15.33 -6.34
CA GLY A 59 9.66 -15.13 -6.71
C GLY A 59 10.20 -16.18 -7.63
#